data_af4e563bd8216af674e429018f27fe97
#
_entry.id   af4e563bd8216af674e429018f27fe97
#
_cell.length_a   1.000
_cell.length_b   1.000
_cell.length_c   1.000
_cell.angle_alpha   90.00
_cell.angle_beta   90.00
_cell.angle_gamma   90.00
#
_symmetry.space_group_name_H-M   'P 1'
#
loop_
_entity.id
_entity.type
_entity.pdbx_description
1 polymer ?
#
loop_
_entity_poly.entity_id
_entity_poly.type
_entity_poly.pdbx_seq_one_letter_code
_entity_poly.pdbx_strand_id
1 'polypeptide(L)'
;MTQALECILITATDVTDAENPAEAGWLKEIRLEKDAEENIVLVFGIDRNDGSSDRKAAIRLEIPDADGKILAQAEASVVQTTDNATVVFKDEETTVSVPGDQHNRSALLTANFDVDPAHFSFDIAYDPAGTQWITDVTFSESAVSFIVAENTGDQPRSASLKITYKDTDVECSSTLRLTQEVKQLSIADLRAMIPGAEGEVELTGEKMLSAVVISDAGNYNMETNPNLTDTSIDFSVNEKTAYIESLDGQYGLRIVTKLPADNILKRYS
;
A
#
# COMPACT_ATOMS: atom_id res chain seq x y z
N MET A 1 6.68 55.90 -18.36
CA MET A 1 5.91 54.68 -18.01
C MET A 1 6.78 53.43 -17.82
N THR A 2 8.03 53.47 -18.18
CA THR A 2 8.99 52.33 -17.94
C THR A 2 9.35 52.12 -16.46
N GLN A 3 9.27 53.15 -15.64
CA GLN A 3 9.57 53.07 -14.20
C GLN A 3 8.57 52.26 -13.36
N ALA A 4 7.39 52.00 -13.87
CA ALA A 4 6.37 51.27 -13.08
C ALA A 4 6.61 49.76 -12.96
N LEU A 5 7.39 49.16 -13.84
CA LEU A 5 7.67 47.70 -13.79
C LEU A 5 8.84 47.38 -12.85
N GLU A 6 9.74 48.34 -12.59
CA GLU A 6 10.91 48.15 -11.69
C GLU A 6 10.54 48.07 -10.20
N CYS A 7 9.30 48.47 -9.86
CA CYS A 7 8.80 48.38 -8.46
C CYS A 7 8.09 47.06 -8.14
N ILE A 8 8.00 46.14 -9.09
CA ILE A 8 7.34 44.83 -8.84
C ILE A 8 8.36 43.84 -8.34
N LEU A 9 8.11 43.31 -7.15
CA LEU A 9 8.88 42.19 -6.62
C LEU A 9 8.40 40.89 -7.26
N ILE A 10 9.35 40.10 -7.75
CA ILE A 10 9.07 38.77 -8.35
C ILE A 10 9.75 37.73 -7.52
N THR A 11 8.99 36.77 -7.01
CA THR A 11 9.51 35.58 -6.32
C THR A 11 9.01 34.33 -7.01
N ALA A 12 9.88 33.34 -7.16
CA ALA A 12 9.51 32.03 -7.70
C ALA A 12 9.85 30.96 -6.68
N THR A 13 8.84 30.22 -6.26
CA THR A 13 8.96 29.16 -5.25
C THR A 13 8.68 27.82 -5.91
N ASP A 14 9.57 26.84 -5.72
CA ASP A 14 9.30 25.46 -6.08
C ASP A 14 8.32 24.88 -5.05
N VAL A 15 7.20 24.39 -5.54
CA VAL A 15 6.11 23.80 -4.77
C VAL A 15 5.87 22.34 -5.17
N THR A 16 6.85 21.71 -5.80
CA THR A 16 6.82 20.28 -6.15
C THR A 16 6.63 19.43 -4.89
N ASP A 17 7.38 19.77 -3.83
CA ASP A 17 7.11 19.29 -2.46
C ASP A 17 6.39 20.40 -1.69
N ALA A 18 5.08 20.24 -1.46
CA ALA A 18 4.27 21.22 -0.78
C ALA A 18 4.64 21.41 0.70
N GLU A 19 5.28 20.42 1.32
CA GLU A 19 5.71 20.46 2.73
C GLU A 19 7.07 21.18 2.88
N ASN A 20 7.88 21.21 1.82
CA ASN A 20 9.22 21.81 1.83
C ASN A 20 9.44 22.73 0.61
N PRO A 21 8.71 23.85 0.51
CA PRO A 21 8.87 24.79 -0.60
C PRO A 21 10.29 25.40 -0.58
N ALA A 22 10.90 25.50 -1.74
CA ALA A 22 12.23 26.06 -1.93
C ALA A 22 12.23 27.13 -3.04
N GLU A 23 13.37 27.79 -3.28
CA GLU A 23 13.51 28.66 -4.44
C GLU A 23 13.44 27.83 -5.73
N ALA A 24 12.61 28.27 -6.71
CA ALA A 24 12.48 27.62 -8.02
C ALA A 24 13.69 27.91 -8.91
N GLY A 25 14.87 27.39 -8.53
CA GLY A 25 16.13 27.64 -9.22
C GLY A 25 16.20 27.16 -10.67
N TRP A 26 15.20 26.40 -11.13
CA TRP A 26 15.05 25.94 -12.52
C TRP A 26 14.29 26.92 -13.43
N LEU A 27 13.63 27.93 -12.86
CA LEU A 27 13.14 29.08 -13.59
C LEU A 27 14.24 30.14 -13.66
N LYS A 28 14.51 30.65 -14.85
CA LYS A 28 15.61 31.58 -15.11
C LYS A 28 15.11 32.89 -15.64
N GLU A 29 15.85 33.96 -15.35
CA GLU A 29 15.64 35.29 -15.96
C GLU A 29 14.19 35.74 -15.89
N ILE A 30 13.49 35.52 -14.77
CA ILE A 30 12.10 35.88 -14.60
C ILE A 30 11.98 37.42 -14.59
N ARG A 31 11.21 37.97 -15.53
CA ARG A 31 11.04 39.41 -15.68
C ARG A 31 9.68 39.74 -16.32
N LEU A 32 9.29 40.97 -16.16
CA LEU A 32 8.15 41.56 -16.87
C LEU A 32 8.61 42.34 -18.10
N GLU A 33 7.95 42.11 -19.20
CA GLU A 33 8.19 42.85 -20.46
C GLU A 33 6.86 43.37 -21.01
N LYS A 34 6.93 44.28 -21.97
CA LYS A 34 5.78 44.66 -22.79
C LYS A 34 5.85 43.93 -24.11
N ASP A 35 4.73 43.31 -24.50
CA ASP A 35 4.58 42.73 -25.83
C ASP A 35 4.32 43.84 -26.90
N ALA A 36 4.17 43.39 -28.15
CA ALA A 36 3.93 44.31 -29.28
C ALA A 36 2.62 45.10 -29.17
N GLU A 37 1.66 44.65 -28.35
CA GLU A 37 0.37 45.23 -28.09
C GLU A 37 0.33 46.06 -26.80
N GLU A 38 1.49 46.36 -26.21
CA GLU A 38 1.68 47.10 -24.95
C GLU A 38 1.15 46.34 -23.68
N ASN A 39 0.80 45.05 -23.78
CA ASN A 39 0.43 44.27 -22.60
C ASN A 39 1.67 43.92 -21.76
N ILE A 40 1.51 43.87 -20.45
CA ILE A 40 2.55 43.37 -19.55
C ILE A 40 2.53 41.84 -19.56
N VAL A 41 3.64 41.24 -19.96
CA VAL A 41 3.82 39.77 -20.01
C VAL A 41 4.94 39.33 -19.07
N LEU A 42 4.72 38.20 -18.43
CA LEU A 42 5.74 37.53 -17.61
C LEU A 42 6.59 36.63 -18.52
N VAL A 43 7.89 36.88 -18.57
CA VAL A 43 8.85 36.16 -19.40
C VAL A 43 9.82 35.45 -18.47
N PHE A 44 10.10 34.17 -18.73
CA PHE A 44 11.07 33.38 -17.99
C PHE A 44 11.66 32.30 -18.87
N GLY A 45 12.91 31.90 -18.57
CA GLY A 45 13.52 30.70 -19.09
C GLY A 45 13.23 29.50 -18.21
N ILE A 46 13.33 28.30 -18.77
CA ILE A 46 13.10 27.05 -18.07
C ILE A 46 14.28 26.12 -18.33
N ASP A 47 14.95 25.65 -17.26
CA ASP A 47 15.92 24.58 -17.38
C ASP A 47 15.24 23.25 -17.69
N ARG A 48 15.95 22.36 -18.39
CA ARG A 48 15.44 21.01 -18.66
C ARG A 48 15.09 20.26 -17.37
N ASN A 49 13.98 19.52 -17.38
CA ASN A 49 13.61 18.65 -16.27
C ASN A 49 14.13 17.22 -16.50
N ASP A 50 15.37 16.97 -16.07
CA ASP A 50 16.00 15.65 -16.11
C ASP A 50 15.62 14.78 -14.89
N GLY A 51 14.68 15.22 -14.06
CA GLY A 51 14.14 14.46 -12.94
C GLY A 51 13.21 13.34 -13.37
N SER A 52 12.84 12.47 -12.43
CA SER A 52 11.91 11.36 -12.66
C SER A 52 10.43 11.74 -12.52
N SER A 53 10.13 12.98 -12.19
CA SER A 53 8.77 13.48 -11.97
C SER A 53 8.61 14.91 -12.45
N ASP A 54 7.35 15.30 -12.67
CA ASP A 54 6.98 16.68 -12.95
C ASP A 54 7.37 17.58 -11.78
N ARG A 55 7.71 18.83 -12.11
CA ARG A 55 7.99 19.84 -11.09
C ARG A 55 7.08 21.05 -11.24
N LYS A 56 6.81 21.74 -10.14
CA LYS A 56 5.84 22.82 -10.07
C LYS A 56 6.45 24.06 -9.41
N ALA A 57 6.14 25.22 -9.91
CA ALA A 57 6.50 26.47 -9.26
C ALA A 57 5.31 27.42 -9.19
N ALA A 58 5.29 28.24 -8.14
CA ALA A 58 4.46 29.42 -8.01
C ALA A 58 5.32 30.65 -8.22
N ILE A 59 4.93 31.50 -9.18
CA ILE A 59 5.56 32.80 -9.40
C ILE A 59 4.62 33.87 -8.83
N ARG A 60 5.09 34.58 -7.81
CA ARG A 60 4.35 35.65 -7.16
C ARG A 60 4.90 37.01 -7.58
N LEU A 61 4.00 37.90 -7.93
CA LEU A 61 4.25 39.28 -8.27
C LEU A 61 3.65 40.14 -7.16
N GLU A 62 4.42 41.03 -6.57
CA GLU A 62 3.98 41.90 -5.48
C GLU A 62 4.34 43.34 -5.76
N ILE A 63 3.43 44.28 -5.52
CA ILE A 63 3.65 45.70 -5.60
C ILE A 63 3.63 46.28 -4.18
N PRO A 64 4.79 46.56 -3.56
CA PRO A 64 4.88 47.18 -2.25
C PRO A 64 4.72 48.69 -2.34
N ASP A 65 4.25 49.32 -1.27
CA ASP A 65 4.38 50.77 -1.08
C ASP A 65 5.76 51.16 -0.52
N ALA A 66 5.96 52.43 -0.22
CA ALA A 66 7.22 52.93 0.30
C ALA A 66 7.61 52.37 1.69
N ASP A 67 6.62 51.88 2.43
CA ASP A 67 6.80 51.29 3.77
C ASP A 67 6.87 49.76 3.71
N GLY A 68 6.86 49.16 2.49
CA GLY A 68 6.95 47.73 2.26
C GLY A 68 5.64 46.96 2.40
N LYS A 69 4.50 47.65 2.54
CA LYS A 69 3.19 47.05 2.58
C LYS A 69 2.74 46.66 1.16
N ILE A 70 2.30 45.44 0.96
CA ILE A 70 1.83 44.96 -0.33
C ILE A 70 0.49 45.60 -0.69
N LEU A 71 0.48 46.39 -1.78
CA LEU A 71 -0.69 47.06 -2.33
C LEU A 71 -1.48 46.17 -3.29
N ALA A 72 -0.80 45.35 -4.05
CA ALA A 72 -1.39 44.39 -4.97
C ALA A 72 -0.48 43.18 -5.12
N GLN A 73 -1.08 42.04 -5.42
CA GLN A 73 -0.36 40.80 -5.71
C GLN A 73 -1.07 40.01 -6.82
N ALA A 74 -0.29 39.21 -7.54
CA ALA A 74 -0.76 38.23 -8.50
C ALA A 74 0.09 36.98 -8.39
N GLU A 75 -0.45 35.83 -8.75
CA GLU A 75 0.26 34.54 -8.74
C GLU A 75 0.03 33.80 -10.05
N ALA A 76 1.08 33.20 -10.59
CA ALA A 76 1.04 32.31 -11.74
C ALA A 76 1.64 30.96 -11.37
N SER A 77 1.02 29.90 -11.82
CA SER A 77 1.50 28.52 -11.62
C SER A 77 2.19 28.03 -12.89
N VAL A 78 3.37 27.44 -12.72
CA VAL A 78 4.13 26.78 -13.80
C VAL A 78 4.27 25.32 -13.46
N VAL A 79 3.90 24.45 -14.40
CA VAL A 79 4.13 22.99 -14.32
C VAL A 79 5.02 22.62 -15.48
N GLN A 80 6.12 21.93 -15.18
CA GLN A 80 7.00 21.38 -16.20
C GLN A 80 7.03 19.87 -16.07
N THR A 81 6.64 19.17 -17.11
CA THR A 81 6.74 17.71 -17.19
C THR A 81 8.20 17.27 -17.26
N THR A 82 8.48 16.04 -16.81
CA THR A 82 9.80 15.45 -17.00
C THR A 82 10.08 15.16 -18.47
N ASP A 83 11.32 15.42 -18.88
CA ASP A 83 11.81 15.04 -20.23
C ASP A 83 12.33 13.60 -20.26
N ASN A 84 12.55 12.98 -19.11
CA ASN A 84 12.97 11.59 -19.04
C ASN A 84 11.74 10.66 -19.19
N ALA A 85 11.95 9.56 -19.89
CA ALA A 85 10.96 8.51 -19.94
C ALA A 85 10.76 7.91 -18.54
N THR A 86 9.51 7.79 -18.13
CA THR A 86 9.16 7.23 -16.84
C THR A 86 8.06 6.18 -16.97
N VAL A 87 8.20 5.10 -16.23
CA VAL A 87 7.12 4.16 -15.92
C VAL A 87 7.04 4.01 -14.41
N VAL A 88 5.88 4.26 -13.82
CA VAL A 88 5.67 4.24 -12.38
C VAL A 88 4.40 3.48 -12.04
N PHE A 89 4.36 2.88 -10.85
CA PHE A 89 3.11 2.34 -10.33
C PHE A 89 2.15 3.49 -10.05
N LYS A 90 0.88 3.30 -10.48
CA LYS A 90 -0.16 4.32 -10.33
C LYS A 90 -0.41 4.61 -8.86
N ASP A 91 -0.78 5.87 -8.58
CA ASP A 91 -1.10 6.37 -7.24
C ASP A 91 0.07 6.26 -6.23
N GLU A 92 1.32 6.19 -6.75
CA GLU A 92 2.54 6.05 -5.94
C GLU A 92 2.51 4.81 -5.01
N GLU A 93 1.74 3.80 -5.37
CA GLU A 93 1.72 2.51 -4.67
C GLU A 93 3.07 1.80 -4.79
N THR A 94 4.03 2.25 -3.98
CA THR A 94 5.36 1.61 -3.92
C THR A 94 5.42 0.50 -2.88
N THR A 95 4.44 0.44 -1.97
CA THR A 95 4.35 -0.60 -0.93
C THR A 95 2.90 -1.03 -0.74
N VAL A 96 2.65 -2.34 -0.82
CA VAL A 96 1.31 -2.93 -0.77
C VAL A 96 1.30 -4.12 0.17
N SER A 97 0.31 -4.17 1.09
CA SER A 97 0.00 -5.37 1.85
C SER A 97 -0.99 -6.23 1.09
N VAL A 98 -0.75 -7.54 1.06
CA VAL A 98 -1.60 -8.53 0.41
C VAL A 98 -1.98 -9.64 1.39
N PRO A 99 -3.18 -10.24 1.25
CA PRO A 99 -3.61 -11.34 2.12
C PRO A 99 -2.73 -12.59 1.93
N GLY A 100 -2.78 -13.47 2.92
CA GLY A 100 -2.02 -14.72 2.91
C GLY A 100 -2.50 -15.77 1.93
N ASP A 101 -3.74 -15.66 1.43
CA ASP A 101 -4.32 -16.61 0.49
C ASP A 101 -3.76 -16.45 -0.92
N GLN A 102 -3.82 -17.53 -1.71
CA GLN A 102 -3.49 -17.47 -3.13
C GLN A 102 -4.50 -16.57 -3.86
N HIS A 103 -4.01 -15.63 -4.63
CA HIS A 103 -4.84 -14.74 -5.46
C HIS A 103 -4.09 -14.16 -6.66
N ASN A 104 -4.86 -13.70 -7.63
CA ASN A 104 -4.34 -12.91 -8.74
C ASN A 104 -4.29 -11.43 -8.33
N ARG A 105 -3.22 -10.75 -8.71
CA ARG A 105 -3.07 -9.31 -8.49
C ARG A 105 -2.70 -8.62 -9.80
N SER A 106 -3.20 -7.40 -9.94
CA SER A 106 -2.80 -6.48 -10.98
C SER A 106 -2.40 -5.15 -10.35
N ALA A 107 -1.23 -4.66 -10.67
CA ALA A 107 -0.75 -3.34 -10.27
C ALA A 107 -0.74 -2.43 -11.51
N LEU A 108 -1.43 -1.30 -11.41
CA LEU A 108 -1.56 -0.36 -12.52
C LEU A 108 -0.26 0.42 -12.72
N LEU A 109 0.06 0.70 -13.96
CA LEU A 109 1.22 1.47 -14.39
C LEU A 109 0.78 2.77 -15.07
N THR A 110 1.59 3.80 -14.94
CA THR A 110 1.49 5.05 -15.68
C THR A 110 2.84 5.34 -16.31
N ALA A 111 2.83 5.65 -17.60
CA ALA A 111 4.01 6.06 -18.35
C ALA A 111 3.75 7.41 -19.02
N ASN A 112 4.81 8.17 -19.31
CA ASN A 112 4.74 9.43 -20.05
C ASN A 112 5.09 9.26 -21.55
N PHE A 113 5.10 8.02 -22.03
CA PHE A 113 5.34 7.63 -23.42
C PHE A 113 4.47 6.42 -23.81
N ASP A 114 4.43 6.09 -25.10
CA ASP A 114 3.70 4.92 -25.59
C ASP A 114 4.46 3.63 -25.24
N VAL A 115 3.82 2.75 -24.49
CA VAL A 115 4.42 1.53 -23.94
C VAL A 115 4.14 0.34 -24.83
N ASP A 116 5.17 -0.41 -25.23
CA ASP A 116 5.04 -1.74 -25.78
C ASP A 116 5.30 -2.79 -24.68
N PRO A 117 4.31 -3.61 -24.28
CA PRO A 117 4.48 -4.62 -23.24
C PRO A 117 5.62 -5.61 -23.48
N ALA A 118 6.04 -5.81 -24.72
CA ALA A 118 7.13 -6.72 -25.08
C ALA A 118 8.52 -6.25 -24.58
N HIS A 119 8.65 -4.98 -24.26
CA HIS A 119 9.92 -4.37 -23.80
C HIS A 119 10.07 -4.38 -22.30
N PHE A 120 9.10 -4.91 -21.54
CA PHE A 120 9.25 -5.09 -20.11
C PHE A 120 10.04 -6.34 -19.76
N SER A 121 10.85 -6.20 -18.73
CA SER A 121 11.45 -7.28 -17.95
C SER A 121 11.20 -7.05 -16.46
N PHE A 122 11.40 -8.09 -15.64
CA PHE A 122 11.25 -7.98 -14.21
C PHE A 122 12.33 -8.76 -13.48
N ASP A 123 12.55 -8.34 -12.22
CA ASP A 123 13.36 -9.05 -11.24
C ASP A 123 12.65 -9.02 -9.89
N ILE A 124 12.74 -10.12 -9.12
CA ILE A 124 12.06 -10.22 -7.84
C ILE A 124 13.07 -10.61 -6.75
N ALA A 125 13.23 -9.72 -5.79
CA ALA A 125 13.96 -10.00 -4.57
C ALA A 125 12.99 -10.38 -3.45
N TYR A 126 13.20 -11.56 -2.82
CA TYR A 126 12.35 -12.08 -1.75
C TYR A 126 13.01 -11.95 -0.39
N ASP A 127 12.19 -11.71 0.64
CA ASP A 127 12.58 -11.74 2.05
C ASP A 127 11.53 -12.57 2.84
N PRO A 128 11.91 -13.73 3.41
CA PRO A 128 13.25 -14.32 3.38
C PRO A 128 13.69 -14.81 1.99
N ALA A 129 14.96 -14.74 1.72
CA ALA A 129 15.53 -15.16 0.45
C ALA A 129 15.26 -16.64 0.15
N GLY A 130 15.06 -16.99 -1.12
CA GLY A 130 14.82 -18.36 -1.60
C GLY A 130 13.35 -18.80 -1.58
N THR A 131 12.42 -17.96 -1.11
CA THR A 131 10.99 -18.23 -1.19
C THR A 131 10.41 -17.58 -2.45
N GLN A 132 10.07 -18.37 -3.46
CA GLN A 132 9.44 -17.88 -4.67
C GLN A 132 7.92 -18.02 -4.54
N TRP A 133 7.22 -16.89 -4.35
CA TRP A 133 5.77 -16.89 -4.14
C TRP A 133 5.00 -15.95 -5.09
N ILE A 134 5.72 -15.27 -5.97
CA ILE A 134 5.15 -14.49 -7.07
C ILE A 134 5.46 -15.20 -8.37
N THR A 135 4.43 -15.54 -9.14
CA THR A 135 4.54 -16.28 -10.41
C THR A 135 3.70 -15.65 -11.50
N ASP A 136 3.85 -16.13 -12.73
CA ASP A 136 3.04 -15.74 -13.88
C ASP A 136 2.97 -14.23 -14.12
N VAL A 137 4.13 -13.56 -13.99
CA VAL A 137 4.24 -12.12 -14.22
C VAL A 137 4.03 -11.83 -15.70
N THR A 138 3.03 -11.02 -16.00
CA THR A 138 2.66 -10.60 -17.35
C THR A 138 2.46 -9.09 -17.39
N PHE A 139 2.69 -8.50 -18.56
CA PHE A 139 2.58 -7.05 -18.77
C PHE A 139 1.50 -6.72 -19.77
N SER A 140 0.84 -5.59 -19.54
CA SER A 140 0.03 -4.87 -20.51
C SER A 140 0.54 -3.42 -20.61
N GLU A 141 -0.04 -2.62 -21.51
CA GLU A 141 0.32 -1.20 -21.65
C GLU A 141 0.16 -0.38 -20.35
N SER A 142 -0.71 -0.82 -19.46
CA SER A 142 -1.09 -0.06 -18.28
C SER A 142 -1.06 -0.85 -16.96
N ALA A 143 -0.56 -2.09 -16.97
CA ALA A 143 -0.51 -2.91 -15.74
C ALA A 143 0.53 -4.02 -15.82
N VAL A 144 1.02 -4.44 -14.66
CA VAL A 144 1.67 -5.72 -14.44
C VAL A 144 0.74 -6.60 -13.63
N SER A 145 0.53 -7.85 -14.11
CA SER A 145 -0.32 -8.84 -13.44
C SER A 145 0.51 -10.04 -13.04
N PHE A 146 0.23 -10.61 -11.88
CA PHE A 146 0.96 -11.76 -11.33
C PHE A 146 0.09 -12.57 -10.37
N ILE A 147 0.49 -13.79 -10.10
CA ILE A 147 -0.12 -14.65 -9.08
C ILE A 147 0.72 -14.58 -7.81
N VAL A 148 0.03 -14.36 -6.69
CA VAL A 148 0.57 -14.44 -5.35
C VAL A 148 0.21 -15.82 -4.79
N ALA A 149 1.21 -16.66 -4.50
CA ALA A 149 0.98 -17.97 -3.89
C ALA A 149 0.63 -17.83 -2.40
N GLU A 150 -0.07 -18.81 -1.86
CA GLU A 150 -0.47 -18.87 -0.46
C GLU A 150 0.74 -18.80 0.49
N ASN A 151 0.64 -18.01 1.55
CA ASN A 151 1.61 -17.98 2.64
C ASN A 151 1.19 -18.96 3.74
N THR A 152 1.65 -20.20 3.65
CA THR A 152 1.42 -21.26 4.64
C THR A 152 2.38 -21.21 5.83
N GLY A 153 3.33 -20.27 5.81
CA GLY A 153 4.27 -20.05 6.92
C GLY A 153 3.60 -19.52 8.17
N ASP A 154 4.39 -19.25 9.18
CA ASP A 154 3.96 -18.68 10.47
C ASP A 154 4.33 -17.20 10.62
N GLN A 155 4.99 -16.62 9.62
CA GLN A 155 5.38 -15.22 9.59
C GLN A 155 4.98 -14.55 8.27
N PRO A 156 4.67 -13.25 8.27
CA PRO A 156 4.58 -12.46 7.06
C PRO A 156 5.87 -12.53 6.26
N ARG A 157 5.76 -12.37 4.95
CA ARG A 157 6.90 -12.35 4.03
C ARG A 157 6.82 -11.18 3.09
N SER A 158 7.96 -10.75 2.54
CA SER A 158 7.98 -9.62 1.63
C SER A 158 8.72 -9.92 0.32
N ALA A 159 8.44 -9.13 -0.69
CA ALA A 159 9.15 -9.15 -1.96
C ALA A 159 9.23 -7.75 -2.56
N SER A 160 10.27 -7.51 -3.34
CA SER A 160 10.41 -6.32 -4.17
C SER A 160 10.38 -6.74 -5.64
N LEU A 161 9.29 -6.42 -6.33
CA LEU A 161 9.13 -6.61 -7.77
C LEU A 161 9.65 -5.36 -8.47
N LYS A 162 10.84 -5.45 -9.06
CA LYS A 162 11.38 -4.42 -9.93
C LYS A 162 10.97 -4.72 -11.35
N ILE A 163 10.30 -3.77 -12.01
CA ILE A 163 10.03 -3.79 -13.44
C ILE A 163 11.02 -2.86 -14.14
N THR A 164 11.44 -3.25 -15.34
CA THR A 164 12.30 -2.45 -16.20
C THR A 164 11.75 -2.46 -17.61
N TYR A 165 11.46 -1.27 -18.13
CA TYR A 165 11.17 -1.05 -19.54
C TYR A 165 12.46 -0.70 -20.25
N LYS A 166 12.74 -1.36 -21.38
CA LYS A 166 13.94 -1.08 -22.18
C LYS A 166 13.66 -1.25 -23.66
N ASP A 167 13.75 -0.16 -24.37
CA ASP A 167 13.73 -0.07 -25.82
C ASP A 167 15.03 0.63 -26.30
N THR A 168 15.15 0.88 -27.60
CA THR A 168 16.33 1.45 -28.24
C THR A 168 16.82 2.74 -27.58
N ASP A 169 15.89 3.65 -27.25
CA ASP A 169 16.18 4.99 -26.77
C ASP A 169 15.64 5.27 -25.34
N VAL A 170 14.95 4.27 -24.76
CA VAL A 170 14.28 4.44 -23.46
C VAL A 170 14.69 3.32 -22.52
N GLU A 171 15.16 3.68 -21.34
CA GLU A 171 15.37 2.76 -20.22
C GLU A 171 14.90 3.40 -18.92
N CYS A 172 13.90 2.81 -18.31
CA CYS A 172 13.39 3.26 -17.01
C CYS A 172 12.91 2.08 -16.17
N SER A 173 12.84 2.24 -14.85
CA SER A 173 12.42 1.17 -13.96
C SER A 173 11.61 1.69 -12.79
N SER A 174 10.76 0.82 -12.25
CA SER A 174 9.99 1.09 -11.03
C SER A 174 9.98 -0.15 -10.13
N THR A 175 9.73 0.03 -8.83
CA THR A 175 9.74 -1.08 -7.88
C THR A 175 8.50 -1.04 -7.02
N LEU A 176 7.78 -2.17 -6.99
CA LEU A 176 6.67 -2.44 -6.10
C LEU A 176 7.15 -3.34 -4.96
N ARG A 177 6.94 -2.90 -3.72
CA ARG A 177 7.18 -3.71 -2.53
C ARG A 177 5.88 -4.35 -2.08
N LEU A 178 5.92 -5.67 -1.86
CA LEU A 178 4.79 -6.44 -1.39
C LEU A 178 5.11 -7.01 -0.02
N THR A 179 4.17 -6.88 0.91
CA THR A 179 4.19 -7.61 2.18
C THR A 179 3.00 -8.53 2.18
N GLN A 180 3.23 -9.83 2.31
CA GLN A 180 2.15 -10.80 2.37
C GLN A 180 1.97 -11.29 3.80
N GLU A 181 0.75 -11.14 4.29
CA GLU A 181 0.33 -11.66 5.59
C GLU A 181 0.33 -13.19 5.61
N VAL A 182 0.28 -13.78 6.79
CA VAL A 182 0.07 -15.21 6.95
C VAL A 182 -1.34 -15.57 6.53
N LYS A 183 -1.54 -16.70 5.87
CA LYS A 183 -2.86 -17.21 5.54
C LYS A 183 -3.69 -17.38 6.80
N GLN A 184 -4.88 -16.80 6.81
CA GLN A 184 -5.85 -17.07 7.85
C GLN A 184 -6.43 -18.49 7.63
N LEU A 185 -6.40 -19.30 8.67
CA LEU A 185 -7.06 -20.59 8.63
C LEU A 185 -8.58 -20.42 8.69
N SER A 186 -9.28 -21.16 7.84
CA SER A 186 -10.72 -21.32 7.99
C SER A 186 -11.03 -22.49 8.93
N ILE A 187 -12.24 -22.52 9.49
CA ILE A 187 -12.69 -23.69 10.26
C ILE A 187 -12.73 -24.95 9.38
N ALA A 188 -13.02 -24.80 8.08
CA ALA A 188 -12.96 -25.91 7.14
C ALA A 188 -11.53 -26.50 7.01
N ASP A 189 -10.50 -25.64 6.93
CA ASP A 189 -9.10 -26.08 6.90
C ASP A 189 -8.73 -26.83 8.18
N LEU A 190 -9.11 -26.31 9.34
CA LEU A 190 -8.87 -26.97 10.63
C LEU A 190 -9.57 -28.32 10.70
N ARG A 191 -10.82 -28.43 10.25
CA ARG A 191 -11.53 -29.70 10.19
C ARG A 191 -10.88 -30.72 9.29
N ALA A 192 -10.32 -30.28 8.17
CA ALA A 192 -9.57 -31.16 7.26
C ALA A 192 -8.28 -31.72 7.87
N MET A 193 -7.70 -31.02 8.84
CA MET A 193 -6.53 -31.50 9.59
C MET A 193 -6.88 -32.58 10.64
N ILE A 194 -8.13 -32.64 11.11
CA ILE A 194 -8.56 -33.55 12.14
C ILE A 194 -8.74 -34.95 11.55
N PRO A 195 -8.05 -36.00 12.09
CA PRO A 195 -8.16 -37.34 11.55
C PRO A 195 -9.48 -38.00 11.99
N GLY A 196 -10.42 -38.07 11.06
CA GLY A 196 -11.74 -38.68 11.30
C GLY A 196 -12.72 -37.78 12.06
N ALA A 197 -13.83 -38.33 12.51
CA ALA A 197 -14.94 -37.55 13.09
C ALA A 197 -14.71 -37.07 14.53
N GLU A 198 -13.81 -37.75 15.26
CA GLU A 198 -13.59 -37.52 16.70
C GLU A 198 -12.07 -37.34 17.02
N GLY A 199 -11.28 -37.03 16.02
CA GLY A 199 -9.85 -36.80 16.19
C GLY A 199 -9.53 -35.45 16.84
N GLU A 200 -8.32 -35.34 17.36
CA GLU A 200 -7.75 -34.08 17.86
C GLU A 200 -6.49 -33.74 17.07
N VAL A 201 -6.25 -32.47 16.89
CA VAL A 201 -5.01 -31.94 16.29
C VAL A 201 -4.48 -30.81 17.17
N GLU A 202 -3.19 -30.85 17.47
CA GLU A 202 -2.52 -29.76 18.16
C GLU A 202 -2.07 -28.72 17.14
N LEU A 203 -2.55 -27.47 17.29
CA LEU A 203 -2.09 -26.36 16.50
C LEU A 203 -0.78 -25.83 17.08
N THR A 204 0.27 -25.86 16.29
CA THR A 204 1.58 -25.31 16.63
C THR A 204 1.87 -24.06 15.79
N GLY A 205 2.66 -23.14 16.36
CA GLY A 205 2.97 -21.86 15.72
C GLY A 205 1.86 -20.82 15.83
N GLU A 206 2.12 -19.64 15.33
CA GLU A 206 1.16 -18.54 15.30
C GLU A 206 0.23 -18.71 14.09
N LYS A 207 -1.00 -19.11 14.32
CA LYS A 207 -2.03 -19.26 13.30
C LYS A 207 -3.18 -18.28 13.58
N MET A 208 -3.60 -17.55 12.57
CA MET A 208 -4.77 -16.67 12.65
C MET A 208 -6.01 -17.41 12.18
N LEU A 209 -7.08 -17.31 12.94
CA LEU A 209 -8.38 -17.90 12.64
C LEU A 209 -9.47 -16.84 12.87
N SER A 210 -10.36 -16.70 11.91
CA SER A 210 -11.57 -15.89 12.06
C SER A 210 -12.79 -16.79 12.29
N ALA A 211 -13.41 -16.64 13.45
CA ALA A 211 -14.58 -17.44 13.85
C ALA A 211 -15.43 -16.68 14.86
N VAL A 212 -16.65 -17.11 15.07
CA VAL A 212 -17.53 -16.60 16.14
C VAL A 212 -17.46 -17.56 17.32
N VAL A 213 -17.21 -17.06 18.52
CA VAL A 213 -17.30 -17.86 19.75
C VAL A 213 -18.76 -18.00 20.14
N ILE A 214 -19.27 -19.23 20.12
CA ILE A 214 -20.68 -19.54 20.44
C ILE A 214 -20.90 -20.07 21.84
N SER A 215 -19.83 -20.37 22.58
CA SER A 215 -19.88 -20.79 23.98
C SER A 215 -19.43 -19.71 24.93
N ASP A 216 -19.88 -19.81 26.18
CA ASP A 216 -19.46 -18.92 27.25
C ASP A 216 -18.61 -19.70 28.26
N ALA A 217 -17.33 -19.36 28.40
CA ALA A 217 -16.42 -19.99 29.33
C ALA A 217 -16.86 -19.76 30.82
N GLY A 218 -17.67 -18.74 31.10
CA GLY A 218 -18.25 -18.47 32.41
C GLY A 218 -19.49 -19.34 32.76
N ASN A 219 -20.11 -19.94 31.74
CA ASN A 219 -21.23 -20.84 31.89
C ASN A 219 -20.80 -22.22 31.37
N TYR A 220 -20.52 -23.12 32.26
CA TYR A 220 -19.96 -24.43 31.94
C TYR A 220 -20.59 -25.07 30.72
N ASN A 221 -19.82 -25.25 29.67
CA ASN A 221 -20.17 -26.10 28.54
C ASN A 221 -20.18 -27.53 29.08
N MET A 222 -21.34 -28.19 29.15
CA MET A 222 -21.47 -29.48 29.77
C MET A 222 -20.78 -30.58 28.93
N GLU A 223 -19.47 -30.76 29.15
CA GLU A 223 -18.68 -31.82 28.56
C GLU A 223 -19.00 -33.20 29.20
N THR A 224 -19.59 -33.19 30.39
CA THR A 224 -20.01 -34.39 31.08
C THR A 224 -21.54 -34.44 31.19
N ASN A 225 -22.09 -35.65 30.95
CA ASN A 225 -23.55 -35.85 31.09
C ASN A 225 -23.90 -35.84 32.59
N PRO A 226 -24.69 -34.86 33.08
CA PRO A 226 -25.05 -34.75 34.48
C PRO A 226 -25.97 -35.91 34.98
N ASN A 227 -26.49 -36.71 34.04
CA ASN A 227 -27.31 -37.90 34.39
C ASN A 227 -26.49 -39.19 34.60
N LEU A 228 -25.17 -39.12 34.43
CA LEU A 228 -24.33 -40.22 34.83
C LEU A 228 -24.23 -40.31 36.35
N THR A 229 -24.36 -41.50 36.88
CA THR A 229 -24.33 -41.79 38.33
C THR A 229 -22.97 -41.53 39.00
N ASP A 230 -21.93 -41.27 38.26
CA ASP A 230 -20.65 -40.80 38.77
C ASP A 230 -20.70 -39.29 38.98
N THR A 231 -20.64 -38.88 40.23
CA THR A 231 -20.94 -37.51 40.68
C THR A 231 -19.76 -36.55 40.61
N SER A 232 -18.61 -36.97 40.10
CA SER A 232 -17.49 -36.06 39.93
C SER A 232 -17.47 -35.41 38.54
N ILE A 233 -18.05 -34.25 38.43
CA ILE A 233 -17.94 -33.41 37.23
C ILE A 233 -16.57 -32.72 37.28
N ASP A 234 -15.71 -33.01 36.32
CA ASP A 234 -14.45 -32.30 36.17
C ASP A 234 -14.69 -30.96 35.45
N PHE A 235 -14.92 -29.93 36.22
CA PHE A 235 -15.11 -28.56 35.69
C PHE A 235 -13.84 -28.01 35.02
N SER A 236 -12.66 -28.57 35.29
CA SER A 236 -11.42 -28.08 34.66
C SER A 236 -11.42 -28.28 33.15
N VAL A 237 -12.11 -29.29 32.65
CA VAL A 237 -12.28 -29.50 31.20
C VAL A 237 -13.16 -28.39 30.63
N ASN A 238 -14.26 -28.03 31.29
CA ASN A 238 -15.18 -26.97 30.85
C ASN A 238 -14.49 -25.61 30.80
N GLU A 239 -13.66 -25.29 31.78
CA GLU A 239 -12.92 -24.03 31.83
C GLU A 239 -11.92 -23.87 30.69
N LYS A 240 -11.41 -24.98 30.14
CA LYS A 240 -10.49 -25.02 29.01
C LYS A 240 -11.18 -25.03 27.66
N THR A 241 -12.47 -25.30 27.61
CA THR A 241 -13.20 -25.59 26.38
C THR A 241 -13.96 -24.37 25.88
N ALA A 242 -13.85 -24.11 24.58
CA ALA A 242 -14.70 -23.17 23.85
C ALA A 242 -15.22 -23.81 22.59
N TYR A 243 -16.42 -23.41 22.16
CA TYR A 243 -16.99 -23.77 20.87
C TYR A 243 -16.97 -22.55 19.96
N ILE A 244 -16.49 -22.74 18.76
CA ILE A 244 -16.43 -21.70 17.73
C ILE A 244 -17.19 -22.16 16.49
N GLU A 245 -17.71 -21.20 15.76
CA GLU A 245 -18.46 -21.39 14.52
C GLU A 245 -17.86 -20.54 13.41
N SER A 246 -17.88 -21.06 12.17
CA SER A 246 -17.48 -20.28 11.00
C SER A 246 -18.44 -19.09 10.79
N LEU A 247 -17.94 -18.00 10.17
CA LEU A 247 -18.73 -16.79 9.93
C LEU A 247 -19.97 -17.04 9.07
N ASP A 248 -19.98 -18.10 8.26
CA ASP A 248 -21.11 -18.54 7.45
C ASP A 248 -22.04 -19.54 8.15
N GLY A 249 -21.75 -19.93 9.41
CA GLY A 249 -22.52 -20.86 10.22
C GLY A 249 -22.48 -22.32 9.75
N GLN A 250 -21.62 -22.69 8.81
CA GLN A 250 -21.60 -24.04 8.23
C GLN A 250 -20.75 -25.03 9.01
N TYR A 251 -19.79 -24.57 9.76
CA TYR A 251 -18.83 -25.42 10.47
C TYR A 251 -18.67 -24.96 11.91
N GLY A 252 -18.61 -25.94 12.80
CA GLY A 252 -18.27 -25.74 14.21
C GLY A 252 -17.07 -26.55 14.63
N LEU A 253 -16.31 -26.06 15.59
CA LEU A 253 -15.20 -26.74 16.22
C LEU A 253 -15.20 -26.53 17.73
N ARG A 254 -14.71 -27.55 18.43
CA ARG A 254 -14.35 -27.47 19.84
C ARG A 254 -12.87 -27.11 19.97
N ILE A 255 -12.59 -26.06 20.71
CA ILE A 255 -11.23 -25.64 21.09
C ILE A 255 -10.99 -26.07 22.53
N VAL A 256 -9.85 -26.70 22.78
CA VAL A 256 -9.40 -27.03 24.13
C VAL A 256 -8.04 -26.39 24.36
N THR A 257 -7.96 -25.49 25.34
CA THR A 257 -6.70 -24.83 25.73
C THR A 257 -5.90 -25.69 26.71
N LYS A 258 -4.60 -25.47 26.77
CA LYS A 258 -3.74 -26.23 27.71
C LYS A 258 -4.07 -25.95 29.18
N LEU A 259 -4.30 -24.66 29.49
CA LEU A 259 -4.66 -24.23 30.84
C LEU A 259 -6.00 -23.46 30.79
N PRO A 260 -6.79 -23.43 31.87
CA PRO A 260 -8.00 -22.62 31.95
C PRO A 260 -7.73 -21.13 31.68
N ALA A 261 -6.61 -20.61 32.16
CA ALA A 261 -6.23 -19.21 31.98
C ALA A 261 -5.96 -18.82 30.51
N ASP A 262 -5.69 -19.80 29.64
CA ASP A 262 -5.47 -19.58 28.20
C ASP A 262 -6.79 -19.43 27.44
N ASN A 263 -7.91 -19.84 28.05
CA ASN A 263 -9.24 -19.68 27.45
C ASN A 263 -9.79 -18.26 27.70
N ILE A 264 -9.34 -17.34 26.90
CA ILE A 264 -9.79 -15.94 26.94
C ILE A 264 -11.01 -15.64 26.04
N LEU A 265 -11.51 -16.67 25.38
CA LEU A 265 -12.59 -16.55 24.40
C LEU A 265 -13.91 -16.20 25.09
N LYS A 266 -14.59 -15.19 24.59
CA LYS A 266 -15.89 -14.73 25.09
C LYS A 266 -16.96 -14.94 24.04
N ARG A 267 -18.17 -15.29 24.48
CA ARG A 267 -19.30 -15.51 23.58
C ARG A 267 -19.56 -14.26 22.72
N TYR A 268 -19.68 -14.49 21.42
CA TYR A 268 -19.86 -13.46 20.40
C TYR A 268 -18.67 -12.50 20.23
N SER A 269 -17.49 -12.94 20.55
CA SER A 269 -16.23 -12.25 20.19
C SER A 269 -15.66 -12.82 18.89
#